data_6f44e5a8d59f67c236c5ab51961de2c3
#
_entry.id   6f44e5a8d59f67c236c5ab51961de2c3
#
_cell.length_a   1.000
_cell.length_b   1.000
_cell.length_c   1.000
_cell.angle_alpha   90.00
_cell.angle_beta   90.00
_cell.angle_gamma   90.00
#
_symmetry.space_group_name_H-M   'P 1'
#
loop_
_entity.id
_entity.type
_entity.pdbx_description
1 polymer ?
#
loop_
_entity_poly.entity_id
_entity_poly.type
_entity_poly.pdbx_seq_one_letter_code
_entity_poly.pdbx_strand_id
1 'polypeptide(L)'
;MNEFFIIQNVKGYLLDCSENSTRELIKDLSKYKLRSKVEIEDFSTEFVIGVINDSRFKELQGDLKSNENTITYRDTPIFLDPRNKKLGARIISNLEKLYLTIKKLSLKIIDNKEYYSLAHKLGVPEIGLINLKDQLFGLEANFETLQAIDFKKGCFVCLLYTSP
;
A
#
# COMPACT_ATOMS: atom_id res chain seq x y z
N MET A 1 1.13 -3.19 15.26
CA MET A 1 0.17 -2.53 14.32
C MET A 1 0.78 -2.63 12.93
N ASN A 2 0.06 -3.20 11.96
CA ASN A 2 0.55 -3.38 10.59
C ASN A 2 -0.34 -2.58 9.64
N GLU A 3 0.25 -1.67 8.87
CA GLU A 3 -0.41 -0.95 7.78
C GLU A 3 0.01 -1.58 6.45
N PHE A 4 -0.94 -1.80 5.56
CA PHE A 4 -0.69 -2.34 4.24
C PHE A 4 -1.80 -1.97 3.25
N PHE A 5 -1.46 -1.94 1.97
CA PHE A 5 -2.45 -1.81 0.90
C PHE A 5 -2.88 -3.19 0.42
N ILE A 6 -4.15 -3.32 0.09
CA ILE A 6 -4.71 -4.53 -0.53
C ILE A 6 -5.04 -4.21 -1.98
N ILE A 7 -4.41 -4.92 -2.90
CA ILE A 7 -4.58 -4.71 -4.33
C ILE A 7 -5.11 -6.01 -4.95
N GLN A 8 -6.26 -5.93 -5.61
CA GLN A 8 -6.79 -7.07 -6.34
C GLN A 8 -5.91 -7.37 -7.56
N ASN A 9 -5.56 -8.63 -7.74
CA ASN A 9 -4.80 -9.14 -8.87
C ASN A 9 -5.52 -10.34 -9.51
N VAL A 10 -5.13 -10.74 -10.72
CA VAL A 10 -5.74 -11.86 -11.46
C VAL A 10 -5.72 -13.17 -10.67
N LYS A 11 -4.66 -13.43 -9.90
CA LYS A 11 -4.48 -14.65 -9.12
C LYS A 11 -4.90 -14.55 -7.65
N GLY A 12 -5.39 -13.40 -7.19
CA GLY A 12 -5.73 -13.17 -5.79
C GLY A 12 -5.50 -11.71 -5.36
N TYR A 13 -4.78 -11.52 -4.26
CA TYR A 13 -4.51 -10.20 -3.73
C TYR A 13 -3.01 -10.00 -3.50
N LEU A 14 -2.52 -8.83 -3.83
CA LEU A 14 -1.19 -8.36 -3.43
C LEU A 14 -1.34 -7.50 -2.17
N LEU A 15 -0.44 -7.69 -1.23
CA LEU A 15 -0.34 -6.86 -0.04
C LEU A 15 0.97 -6.07 -0.10
N ASP A 16 0.87 -4.74 -0.19
CA ASP A 16 2.03 -3.84 -0.15
C ASP A 16 2.18 -3.30 1.27
N CYS A 17 3.26 -3.65 1.93
CA CYS A 17 3.59 -3.26 3.29
C CYS A 17 5.06 -2.86 3.43
N SER A 18 5.43 -2.28 4.56
CA SER A 18 6.83 -2.04 4.89
C SER A 18 7.63 -3.34 4.97
N GLU A 19 8.83 -3.38 4.39
CA GLU A 19 9.74 -4.52 4.45
C GLU A 19 9.95 -5.01 5.89
N ASN A 20 10.13 -4.09 6.83
CA ASN A 20 10.32 -4.42 8.24
C ASN A 20 9.09 -5.08 8.88
N SER A 21 7.89 -4.93 8.31
CA SER A 21 6.64 -5.47 8.82
C SER A 21 6.24 -6.81 8.18
N THR A 22 6.87 -7.19 7.06
CA THR A 22 6.46 -8.35 6.23
C THR A 22 6.36 -9.64 7.05
N ARG A 23 7.39 -9.98 7.81
CA ARG A 23 7.41 -11.21 8.61
C ARG A 23 6.33 -11.25 9.68
N GLU A 24 6.10 -10.13 10.37
CA GLU A 24 5.06 -10.03 11.39
C GLU A 24 3.68 -10.12 10.77
N LEU A 25 3.46 -9.44 9.64
CA LEU A 25 2.21 -9.48 8.88
C LEU A 25 1.86 -10.91 8.43
N ILE A 26 2.81 -11.63 7.83
CA ILE A 26 2.62 -13.03 7.41
C ILE A 26 2.25 -13.90 8.60
N LYS A 27 2.95 -13.75 9.74
CA LYS A 27 2.68 -14.50 10.97
C LYS A 27 1.26 -14.23 11.48
N ASP A 28 0.83 -12.98 11.49
CA ASP A 28 -0.48 -12.60 11.98
C ASP A 28 -1.59 -13.07 11.04
N LEU A 29 -1.46 -12.85 9.75
CA LEU A 29 -2.42 -13.35 8.75
C LEU A 29 -2.53 -14.88 8.80
N SER A 30 -1.41 -15.59 9.00
CA SER A 30 -1.39 -17.05 9.11
C SER A 30 -2.17 -17.58 10.33
N LYS A 31 -2.19 -16.83 11.45
CA LYS A 31 -3.01 -17.19 12.63
C LYS A 31 -4.50 -17.05 12.32
N TYR A 32 -4.88 -16.02 11.57
CA TYR A 32 -6.29 -15.72 11.32
C TYR A 32 -6.87 -16.40 10.09
N LYS A 33 -6.06 -17.01 9.23
CA LYS A 33 -6.57 -17.75 8.07
C LYS A 33 -7.39 -19.00 8.45
N LEU A 34 -7.17 -19.55 9.64
CA LEU A 34 -7.90 -20.69 10.20
C LEU A 34 -7.99 -21.86 9.20
N ARG A 35 -9.24 -22.23 8.79
CA ARG A 35 -9.53 -23.28 7.81
C ARG A 35 -9.68 -22.78 6.37
N SER A 36 -9.43 -21.49 6.12
CA SER A 36 -9.53 -20.92 4.78
C SER A 36 -8.46 -21.49 3.86
N LYS A 37 -8.87 -21.86 2.63
CA LYS A 37 -7.95 -22.35 1.59
C LYS A 37 -7.24 -21.16 0.94
N VAL A 38 -6.40 -20.47 1.69
CA VAL A 38 -5.61 -19.31 1.26
C VAL A 38 -4.14 -19.63 1.44
N GLU A 39 -3.33 -19.39 0.43
CA GLU A 39 -1.88 -19.42 0.49
C GLU A 39 -1.37 -17.99 0.68
N ILE A 40 -0.32 -17.83 1.49
CA ILE A 40 0.32 -16.55 1.76
C ILE A 40 1.78 -16.72 1.39
N GLU A 41 2.23 -15.97 0.41
CA GLU A 41 3.57 -16.04 -0.15
C GLU A 41 4.29 -14.70 0.01
N ASP A 42 5.60 -14.74 0.23
CA ASP A 42 6.46 -13.55 0.31
C ASP A 42 7.12 -13.30 -1.04
N PHE A 43 6.72 -12.22 -1.71
CA PHE A 43 7.29 -11.77 -2.97
C PHE A 43 8.21 -10.55 -2.83
N SER A 44 8.66 -10.23 -1.63
CA SER A 44 9.49 -9.04 -1.36
C SER A 44 10.80 -9.01 -2.14
N THR A 45 11.32 -10.18 -2.55
CA THR A 45 12.54 -10.28 -3.36
C THR A 45 12.29 -10.15 -4.87
N GLU A 46 11.04 -10.33 -5.32
CA GLU A 46 10.69 -10.34 -6.73
C GLU A 46 10.08 -9.02 -7.19
N PHE A 47 9.37 -8.33 -6.30
CA PHE A 47 8.66 -7.10 -6.60
C PHE A 47 9.26 -5.90 -5.90
N VAL A 48 9.18 -4.78 -6.58
CA VAL A 48 9.58 -3.46 -6.08
C VAL A 48 8.43 -2.48 -6.23
N ILE A 49 8.41 -1.47 -5.38
CA ILE A 49 7.40 -0.42 -5.41
C ILE A 49 8.02 0.84 -6.00
N GLY A 50 7.40 1.36 -7.06
CA GLY A 50 7.66 2.69 -7.58
C GLY A 50 6.49 3.63 -7.27
N VAL A 51 6.78 4.93 -7.18
CA VAL A 51 5.73 5.96 -7.05
C VAL A 51 5.87 6.97 -8.19
N ILE A 52 4.77 7.29 -8.85
CA ILE A 52 4.67 8.36 -9.85
C ILE A 52 3.73 9.43 -9.35
N ASN A 53 3.94 10.67 -9.77
CA ASN A 53 3.07 11.77 -9.38
C ASN A 53 1.67 11.66 -10.04
N ASP A 54 0.69 12.34 -9.45
CA ASP A 54 -0.71 12.36 -9.90
C ASP A 54 -0.87 12.81 -11.37
N SER A 55 -0.07 13.77 -11.82
CA SER A 55 -0.12 14.26 -13.21
C SER A 55 0.23 13.15 -14.21
N ARG A 56 1.28 12.39 -13.93
CA ARG A 56 1.70 11.25 -14.76
C ARG A 56 0.69 10.10 -14.71
N PHE A 57 0.09 9.86 -13.56
CA PHE A 57 -0.98 8.89 -13.46
C PHE A 57 -2.17 9.26 -14.35
N LYS A 58 -2.60 10.52 -14.36
CA LYS A 58 -3.70 11.01 -15.20
C LYS A 58 -3.39 10.93 -16.69
N GLU A 59 -2.16 11.20 -17.10
CA GLU A 59 -1.72 11.01 -18.49
C GLU A 59 -1.85 9.53 -18.89
N LEU A 60 -1.36 8.60 -18.05
CA LEU A 60 -1.47 7.16 -18.30
C LEU A 60 -2.93 6.69 -18.31
N GLN A 61 -3.76 7.27 -17.46
CA GLN A 61 -5.18 6.95 -17.38
C GLN A 61 -5.95 7.35 -18.64
N GLY A 62 -5.60 8.48 -19.24
CA GLY A 62 -6.21 8.95 -20.51
C GLY A 62 -6.00 7.98 -21.68
N ASP A 63 -4.87 7.26 -21.68
CA ASP A 63 -4.51 6.28 -22.71
C ASP A 63 -5.06 4.88 -22.46
N LEU A 64 -5.52 4.59 -21.24
CA LEU A 64 -5.93 3.26 -20.81
C LEU A 64 -7.37 3.29 -20.29
N LYS A 65 -8.23 2.38 -20.77
CA LYS A 65 -9.58 2.17 -20.20
C LYS A 65 -9.42 1.67 -18.76
N SER A 66 -9.78 2.49 -17.78
CA SER A 66 -9.49 2.18 -16.37
C SER A 66 -10.61 2.62 -15.42
N ASN A 67 -10.64 2.02 -14.24
CA ASN A 67 -11.37 2.52 -13.09
C ASN A 67 -10.70 3.80 -12.58
N GLU A 68 -11.45 4.71 -11.95
CA GLU A 68 -10.98 6.06 -11.57
C GLU A 68 -9.69 6.11 -10.74
N ASN A 69 -9.36 5.06 -9.98
CA ASN A 69 -8.22 5.05 -9.05
C ASN A 69 -7.17 3.97 -9.34
N THR A 70 -7.42 3.07 -10.30
CA THR A 70 -6.50 1.96 -10.60
C THR A 70 -6.46 1.71 -12.11
N ILE A 71 -5.26 1.54 -12.63
CA ILE A 71 -5.02 1.12 -14.02
C ILE A 71 -4.14 -0.14 -14.02
N THR A 72 -4.26 -0.95 -15.05
CA THR A 72 -3.36 -2.07 -15.28
C THR A 72 -2.57 -1.82 -16.56
N TYR A 73 -1.26 -1.74 -16.43
CA TYR A 73 -0.36 -1.56 -17.55
C TYR A 73 0.58 -2.76 -17.67
N ARG A 74 0.45 -3.56 -18.74
CA ARG A 74 1.23 -4.78 -18.97
C ARG A 74 1.24 -5.72 -17.74
N ASP A 75 0.07 -6.04 -17.22
CA ASP A 75 -0.14 -6.85 -16.02
C ASP A 75 0.44 -6.26 -14.73
N THR A 76 0.83 -4.99 -14.77
CA THR A 76 1.35 -4.26 -13.61
C THR A 76 0.25 -3.37 -13.06
N PRO A 77 -0.17 -3.54 -11.81
CA PRO A 77 -1.14 -2.66 -11.18
C PRO A 77 -0.49 -1.32 -10.85
N ILE A 78 -1.18 -0.24 -11.22
CA ILE A 78 -0.83 1.14 -10.87
C ILE A 78 -2.07 1.75 -10.24
N PHE A 79 -1.98 2.20 -9.00
CA PHE A 79 -3.13 2.72 -8.26
C PHE A 79 -2.77 4.00 -7.50
N LEU A 80 -3.72 4.94 -7.46
CA LEU A 80 -3.58 6.14 -6.63
C LEU A 80 -3.50 5.76 -5.16
N ASP A 81 -2.63 6.44 -4.41
CA ASP A 81 -2.54 6.24 -2.98
C ASP A 81 -3.89 6.60 -2.31
N PRO A 82 -4.58 5.62 -1.69
CA PRO A 82 -5.90 5.84 -1.14
C PRO A 82 -5.89 6.77 0.08
N ARG A 83 -4.75 6.93 0.73
CA ARG A 83 -4.59 7.80 1.90
C ARG A 83 -4.62 9.27 1.50
N ASN A 84 -3.93 9.61 0.39
CA ASN A 84 -3.96 10.95 -0.17
C ASN A 84 -3.50 10.95 -1.63
N LYS A 85 -4.38 11.33 -2.55
CA LYS A 85 -4.09 11.35 -4.01
C LYS A 85 -2.88 12.25 -4.37
N LYS A 86 -2.54 13.23 -3.54
CA LYS A 86 -1.35 14.08 -3.74
C LYS A 86 -0.03 13.32 -3.58
N LEU A 87 -0.04 12.15 -2.95
CA LEU A 87 1.12 11.25 -2.90
C LEU A 87 1.42 10.61 -4.25
N GLY A 88 0.46 10.64 -5.18
CA GLY A 88 0.59 10.06 -6.50
C GLY A 88 0.11 8.62 -6.56
N ALA A 89 0.62 7.85 -7.53
CA ALA A 89 0.22 6.48 -7.76
C ALA A 89 1.38 5.50 -7.52
N ARG A 90 1.06 4.37 -6.90
CA ARG A 90 2.00 3.28 -6.62
C ARG A 90 1.99 2.27 -7.76
N ILE A 91 3.16 1.77 -8.11
CA ILE A 91 3.39 0.75 -9.15
C ILE A 91 4.01 -0.45 -8.47
N ILE A 92 3.38 -1.62 -8.55
CA ILE A 92 3.94 -2.87 -8.04
C ILE A 92 4.44 -3.68 -9.22
N SER A 93 5.75 -3.86 -9.34
CA SER A 93 6.34 -4.53 -10.50
C SER A 93 7.65 -5.21 -10.14
N ASN A 94 8.07 -6.19 -10.93
CA ASN A 94 9.45 -6.62 -10.85
C ASN A 94 10.41 -5.54 -11.37
N LEU A 95 11.67 -5.60 -10.93
CA LEU A 95 12.66 -4.56 -11.21
C LEU A 95 12.87 -4.36 -12.71
N GLU A 96 12.90 -5.42 -13.49
CA GLU A 96 13.10 -5.35 -14.95
C GLU A 96 11.95 -4.63 -15.65
N LYS A 97 10.70 -5.00 -15.36
CA LYS A 97 9.52 -4.34 -15.91
C LYS A 97 9.46 -2.87 -15.51
N LEU A 98 9.80 -2.57 -14.24
CA LEU A 98 9.84 -1.20 -13.75
C LEU A 98 10.87 -0.37 -14.52
N TYR A 99 12.09 -0.91 -14.73
CA TYR A 99 13.13 -0.25 -15.52
C TYR A 99 12.70 0.03 -16.96
N LEU A 100 12.06 -0.94 -17.61
CA LEU A 100 11.52 -0.77 -18.96
C LEU A 100 10.41 0.29 -18.99
N THR A 101 9.58 0.35 -17.96
CA THR A 101 8.52 1.35 -17.83
C THR A 101 9.09 2.75 -17.67
N ILE A 102 10.10 2.91 -16.81
CA ILE A 102 10.82 4.18 -16.61
C ILE A 102 11.40 4.68 -17.95
N LYS A 103 12.09 3.79 -18.67
CA LYS A 103 12.68 4.13 -19.98
C LYS A 103 11.61 4.53 -21.00
N LYS A 104 10.56 3.74 -21.15
CA LYS A 104 9.50 3.97 -22.15
C LYS A 104 8.72 5.25 -21.90
N LEU A 105 8.44 5.56 -20.62
CA LEU A 105 7.71 6.76 -20.24
C LEU A 105 8.61 7.97 -20.00
N SER A 106 9.93 7.85 -20.29
CA SER A 106 10.92 8.91 -20.05
C SER A 106 10.82 9.52 -18.65
N LEU A 107 10.64 8.65 -17.64
CA LEU A 107 10.52 9.08 -16.26
C LEU A 107 11.91 9.36 -15.67
N LYS A 108 12.02 10.42 -14.88
CA LYS A 108 13.20 10.72 -14.09
C LYS A 108 13.07 10.13 -12.69
N ILE A 109 14.05 9.34 -12.29
CA ILE A 109 14.14 8.85 -10.91
C ILE A 109 14.60 10.01 -10.02
N ILE A 110 13.89 10.24 -8.92
CA ILE A 110 14.21 11.21 -7.89
C ILE A 110 14.57 10.53 -6.57
N ASP A 111 15.13 11.25 -5.63
CA ASP A 111 15.42 10.74 -4.28
C ASP A 111 14.09 10.44 -3.54
N ASN A 112 14.00 9.31 -2.88
CA ASN A 112 12.85 8.92 -2.06
C ASN A 112 12.58 9.88 -0.91
N LYS A 113 13.56 10.67 -0.47
CA LYS A 113 13.41 11.73 0.53
C LYS A 113 12.35 12.77 0.14
N GLU A 114 12.22 13.05 -1.16
CA GLU A 114 11.19 13.97 -1.65
C GLU A 114 9.80 13.41 -1.40
N TYR A 115 9.58 12.11 -1.68
CA TYR A 115 8.33 11.42 -1.41
C TYR A 115 8.00 11.41 0.10
N TYR A 116 8.96 11.06 0.95
CA TYR A 116 8.74 11.03 2.40
C TYR A 116 8.48 12.42 2.98
N SER A 117 9.17 13.45 2.48
CA SER A 117 8.91 14.84 2.87
C SER A 117 7.49 15.28 2.53
N LEU A 118 7.00 14.88 1.34
CA LEU A 118 5.62 15.14 0.93
C LEU A 118 4.63 14.38 1.82
N ALA A 119 4.87 13.10 2.08
CA ALA A 119 4.02 12.28 2.95
C ALA A 119 3.87 12.90 4.34
N HIS A 120 4.97 13.31 4.95
CA HIS A 120 4.94 13.96 6.27
C HIS A 120 4.17 15.30 6.24
N LYS A 121 4.34 16.12 5.20
CA LYS A 121 3.57 17.36 5.04
C LYS A 121 2.06 17.11 4.90
N LEU A 122 1.68 15.97 4.36
CA LEU A 122 0.28 15.56 4.19
C LEU A 122 -0.27 14.79 5.41
N GLY A 123 0.52 14.64 6.48
CA GLY A 123 0.11 13.92 7.69
C GLY A 123 0.05 12.40 7.49
N VAL A 124 0.79 11.86 6.51
CA VAL A 124 0.86 10.42 6.24
C VAL A 124 2.14 9.85 6.86
N PRO A 125 2.03 8.98 7.88
CA PRO A 125 3.17 8.38 8.56
C PRO A 125 3.75 7.22 7.72
N GLU A 126 4.73 7.49 6.87
CA GLU A 126 5.40 6.48 6.03
C GLU A 126 6.62 5.88 6.70
N ILE A 127 7.40 6.68 7.42
CA ILE A 127 8.65 6.24 8.07
C ILE A 127 8.49 6.34 9.58
N GLY A 128 9.01 5.33 10.27
CA GLY A 128 9.12 5.37 11.73
C GLY A 128 7.87 4.92 12.47
N LEU A 129 6.78 4.58 11.78
CA LEU A 129 5.55 4.12 12.44
C LEU A 129 5.79 2.87 13.29
N ILE A 130 6.69 1.98 12.83
CA ILE A 130 7.05 0.78 13.59
C ILE A 130 7.75 1.11 14.93
N ASN A 131 8.49 2.23 14.98
CA ASN A 131 9.17 2.68 16.19
C ASN A 131 8.19 3.24 17.23
N LEU A 132 6.97 3.59 16.80
CA LEU A 132 5.90 4.09 17.64
C LEU A 132 4.91 2.99 18.05
N LYS A 133 5.22 1.74 17.71
CA LYS A 133 4.42 0.58 18.09
C LYS A 133 4.29 0.54 19.63
N ASP A 134 3.07 0.31 20.11
CA ASP A 134 2.71 0.27 21.53
C ASP A 134 2.87 1.61 22.29
N GLN A 135 3.22 2.70 21.58
CA GLN A 135 3.34 4.04 22.14
C GLN A 135 2.27 5.01 21.62
N LEU A 136 1.61 4.64 20.52
CA LEU A 136 0.66 5.49 19.81
C LEU A 136 -0.59 4.70 19.41
N PHE A 137 -1.76 5.28 19.61
CA PHE A 137 -2.99 4.72 19.05
C PHE A 137 -3.14 5.08 17.58
N GLY A 138 -3.82 4.21 16.80
CA GLY A 138 -4.02 4.46 15.37
C GLY A 138 -4.74 5.78 15.07
N LEU A 139 -5.63 6.24 15.95
CA LEU A 139 -6.30 7.53 15.82
C LEU A 139 -5.33 8.72 15.95
N GLU A 140 -4.35 8.60 16.85
CA GLU A 140 -3.30 9.63 17.02
C GLU A 140 -2.34 9.66 15.81
N ALA A 141 -2.22 8.51 15.10
CA ALA A 141 -1.50 8.41 13.83
C ALA A 141 -2.35 8.83 12.60
N ASN A 142 -3.47 9.50 12.81
CA ASN A 142 -4.36 10.02 11.76
C ASN A 142 -5.05 8.93 10.90
N PHE A 143 -5.14 7.69 11.40
CA PHE A 143 -5.63 6.54 10.64
C PHE A 143 -7.08 6.65 10.20
N GLU A 144 -7.91 7.42 10.92
CA GLU A 144 -9.28 7.72 10.49
C GLU A 144 -9.29 8.55 9.21
N THR A 145 -8.57 9.67 9.19
CA THR A 145 -8.48 10.57 8.03
C THR A 145 -7.81 9.87 6.83
N LEU A 146 -6.87 8.98 7.10
CA LEU A 146 -6.15 8.17 6.10
C LEU A 146 -6.96 6.95 5.62
N GLN A 147 -8.21 6.78 6.10
CA GLN A 147 -9.09 5.66 5.77
C GLN A 147 -8.48 4.29 6.10
N ALA A 148 -7.58 4.25 7.09
CA ALA A 148 -6.94 3.03 7.54
C ALA A 148 -7.76 2.26 8.61
N ILE A 149 -8.83 2.86 9.11
CA ILE A 149 -9.76 2.28 10.08
C ILE A 149 -11.19 2.42 9.54
N ASP A 150 -11.94 1.33 9.53
CA ASP A 150 -13.37 1.32 9.24
C ASP A 150 -14.17 1.07 10.52
N PHE A 151 -14.77 2.10 11.07
CA PHE A 151 -15.61 2.00 12.26
C PHE A 151 -16.94 1.27 12.02
N LYS A 152 -17.35 1.08 10.78
CA LYS A 152 -18.60 0.39 10.41
C LYS A 152 -18.42 -1.11 10.20
N LYS A 153 -17.18 -1.60 10.21
CA LYS A 153 -16.89 -3.01 9.86
C LYS A 153 -17.37 -4.05 10.89
N GLY A 154 -17.84 -3.66 12.04
CA GLY A 154 -18.20 -4.59 13.12
C GLY A 154 -17.04 -4.84 14.09
N CYS A 155 -16.83 -6.08 14.55
CA CYS A 155 -15.89 -6.40 15.64
C CYS A 155 -14.42 -6.15 15.28
N PHE A 156 -13.71 -5.53 16.22
CA PHE A 156 -12.24 -5.51 16.27
C PHE A 156 -11.73 -6.65 17.17
N VAL A 157 -10.47 -7.05 17.01
CA VAL A 157 -9.88 -8.22 17.69
C VAL A 157 -10.03 -8.19 19.23
N CYS A 158 -10.04 -7.03 19.85
CA CYS A 158 -10.15 -6.90 21.32
C CYS A 158 -11.58 -6.65 21.84
N LEU A 159 -12.58 -6.56 20.98
CA LEU A 159 -13.93 -6.15 21.38
C LEU A 159 -14.68 -7.23 22.18
N LEU A 160 -14.32 -8.49 22.00
CA LEU A 160 -14.94 -9.62 22.71
C LEU A 160 -14.59 -9.69 24.20
N TYR A 161 -13.58 -8.96 24.65
CA TYR A 161 -13.16 -8.93 26.06
C TYR A 161 -13.74 -7.76 26.85
N THR A 162 -14.41 -6.81 26.20
CA THR A 162 -14.90 -5.57 26.81
C THR A 162 -16.42 -5.43 26.76
N SER A 163 -17.16 -6.42 26.26
CA SER A 163 -18.62 -6.47 26.39
C SER A 163 -18.98 -7.03 27.76
N PRO A 164 -19.74 -6.28 28.61
CA PRO A 164 -20.30 -6.81 29.84
C PRO A 164 -21.35 -7.89 29.58
#